data_6b6b6ab2c78aaebd3410f63f99ce95ba
#
_entry.id   6b6b6ab2c78aaebd3410f63f99ce95ba
#
_cell.length_a   1.000
_cell.length_b   1.000
_cell.length_c   1.000
_cell.angle_alpha   90.00
_cell.angle_beta   90.00
_cell.angle_gamma   90.00
#
_symmetry.space_group_name_H-M   'P 1'
#
loop_
_entity.id
_entity.type
_entity.pdbx_description
1 polymer ?
#
loop_
_entity_poly.entity_id
_entity_poly.type
_entity_poly.pdbx_seq_one_letter_code
_entity_poly.pdbx_strand_id
1 'polypeptide(L)'
;MQCTVQSADRTFFDGEAVMVVARSERGEFAVMEGHAPLLATLPSGPLRVQTAGGEQVFACFGGTLRVTEVADVAVLVEDAVPLEEISTALEGAPDARRQFLQSIAETYG
;
A
#
# COMPACT_ATOMS: atom_id res chain seq x y z
N MET A 1 -13.37 6.31 5.62
CA MET A 1 -13.62 4.94 5.12
C MET A 1 -12.73 3.94 5.82
N GLN A 2 -13.25 2.78 6.10
CA GLN A 2 -12.44 1.72 6.70
C GLN A 2 -11.45 1.19 5.67
N CYS A 3 -10.20 1.06 6.07
CA CYS A 3 -9.14 0.54 5.21
C CYS A 3 -8.38 -0.56 5.93
N THR A 4 -8.15 -1.67 5.23
CA THR A 4 -7.26 -2.73 5.71
C THR A 4 -6.18 -2.98 4.68
N VAL A 5 -4.95 -3.20 5.14
CA VAL A 5 -3.81 -3.61 4.32
C VAL A 5 -3.21 -4.83 5.01
N GLN A 6 -3.28 -5.97 4.34
CA GLN A 6 -2.84 -7.22 4.96
C GLN A 6 -2.27 -8.20 3.94
N SER A 7 -1.38 -9.07 4.42
CA SER A 7 -0.95 -10.27 3.72
C SER A 7 -1.60 -11.49 4.37
N ALA A 8 -1.25 -12.69 3.92
CA ALA A 8 -1.77 -13.91 4.51
C ALA A 8 -1.44 -14.04 6.01
N ASP A 9 -0.31 -13.50 6.44
CA ASP A 9 0.23 -13.68 7.80
C ASP A 9 0.37 -12.41 8.62
N ARG A 10 0.13 -11.23 8.03
CA ARG A 10 0.33 -9.98 8.77
C ARG A 10 -0.68 -8.92 8.35
N THR A 11 -1.19 -8.17 9.33
CA THR A 11 -1.96 -6.95 9.10
C THR A 11 -1.02 -5.75 9.25
N PHE A 12 -0.89 -4.97 8.17
CA PHE A 12 -0.02 -3.78 8.14
C PHE A 12 -0.77 -2.52 8.54
N PHE A 13 -2.04 -2.45 8.22
CA PHE A 13 -2.91 -1.33 8.56
C PHE A 13 -4.34 -1.81 8.71
N ASP A 14 -5.03 -1.30 9.73
CA ASP A 14 -6.45 -1.54 9.94
C ASP A 14 -7.03 -0.33 10.67
N GLY A 15 -7.77 0.49 9.97
CA GLY A 15 -8.35 1.69 10.56
C GLY A 15 -9.02 2.60 9.57
N GLU A 16 -9.36 3.80 10.04
CA GLU A 16 -9.98 4.83 9.22
C GLU A 16 -8.96 5.54 8.34
N ALA A 17 -9.28 5.66 7.07
CA ALA A 17 -8.47 6.38 6.10
C ALA A 17 -9.28 7.50 5.48
N VAL A 18 -8.61 8.59 5.16
CA VAL A 18 -9.17 9.72 4.40
C VAL A 18 -9.00 9.48 2.91
N MET A 19 -7.87 8.90 2.53
CA MET A 19 -7.55 8.61 1.14
C MET A 19 -6.55 7.47 1.07
N VAL A 20 -6.68 6.63 0.06
CA VAL A 20 -5.70 5.58 -0.25
C VAL A 20 -5.20 5.83 -1.67
N VAL A 21 -3.88 5.94 -1.82
CA VAL A 21 -3.24 6.14 -3.12
C VAL A 21 -2.46 4.90 -3.47
N ALA A 22 -2.79 4.31 -4.60
CA ALA A 22 -2.16 3.08 -5.07
C ALA A 22 -1.69 3.27 -6.52
N ARG A 23 -0.86 2.35 -6.97
CA ARG A 23 -0.39 2.35 -8.36
C ARG A 23 -0.85 1.07 -9.05
N SER A 24 -1.56 1.24 -10.17
CA SER A 24 -1.90 0.16 -11.08
C SER A 24 -0.95 0.19 -12.27
N GLU A 25 -1.12 -0.78 -13.18
CA GLU A 25 -0.36 -0.79 -14.44
C GLU A 25 -0.63 0.46 -15.30
N ARG A 26 -1.78 1.10 -15.12
CA ARG A 26 -2.17 2.30 -15.85
C ARG A 26 -1.70 3.59 -15.20
N GLY A 27 -1.09 3.50 -14.04
CA GLY A 27 -0.62 4.66 -13.29
C GLY A 27 -1.22 4.75 -11.91
N GLU A 28 -0.95 5.87 -11.26
CA GLU A 28 -1.41 6.12 -9.89
C GLU A 28 -2.89 6.47 -9.87
N PHE A 29 -3.60 5.99 -8.86
CA PHE A 29 -4.99 6.34 -8.62
C PHE A 29 -5.25 6.52 -7.13
N ALA A 30 -6.28 7.29 -6.80
CA ALA A 30 -6.65 7.58 -5.43
C ALA A 30 -8.09 7.12 -5.16
N VAL A 31 -8.30 6.58 -3.97
CA VAL A 31 -9.62 6.19 -3.48
C VAL A 31 -9.94 7.07 -2.29
N MET A 32 -11.06 7.76 -2.37
CA MET A 32 -11.60 8.59 -1.28
C MET A 32 -12.99 8.10 -0.93
N GLU A 33 -13.54 8.61 0.17
CA GLU A 33 -14.89 8.27 0.60
C GLU A 33 -15.90 8.49 -0.53
N GLY A 34 -16.79 7.55 -0.71
CA GLY A 34 -17.79 7.61 -1.78
C GLY A 34 -17.32 7.05 -3.12
N HIS A 35 -16.11 6.55 -3.20
CA HIS A 35 -15.61 5.93 -4.43
C HIS A 35 -16.47 4.74 -4.84
N ALA A 36 -16.73 4.62 -6.15
CA ALA A 36 -17.48 3.50 -6.69
C ALA A 36 -16.75 2.17 -6.45
N PRO A 37 -17.48 1.05 -6.36
CA PRO A 37 -16.85 -0.27 -6.23
C PRO A 37 -15.80 -0.51 -7.31
N LEU A 38 -14.69 -1.11 -6.91
CA LEU A 38 -13.54 -1.33 -7.78
C LEU A 38 -12.78 -2.58 -7.33
N LEU A 39 -12.22 -3.29 -8.30
CA LEU A 39 -11.22 -4.32 -8.04
C LEU A 39 -10.04 -4.03 -8.97
N ALA A 40 -8.87 -3.80 -8.39
CA ALA A 40 -7.66 -3.48 -9.14
C ALA A 40 -6.54 -4.42 -8.76
N THR A 41 -5.78 -4.86 -9.75
CA THR A 41 -4.54 -5.59 -9.54
C THR A 41 -3.40 -4.57 -9.39
N LEU A 42 -2.58 -4.76 -8.36
CA LEU A 42 -1.47 -3.88 -8.05
C LEU A 42 -0.15 -4.57 -8.35
N PRO A 43 0.68 -4.00 -9.24
CA PRO A 43 2.08 -4.44 -9.35
C PRO A 43 2.86 -4.00 -8.11
N SER A 44 4.12 -4.40 -8.01
CA SER A 44 4.97 -3.87 -6.95
C SER A 44 5.06 -2.36 -7.05
N GLY A 45 4.83 -1.67 -5.95
CA GLY A 45 4.80 -0.22 -5.95
C GLY A 45 4.44 0.34 -4.58
N PRO A 46 4.44 1.67 -4.45
CA PRO A 46 4.06 2.31 -3.20
C PRO A 46 2.55 2.26 -2.99
N LEU A 47 2.17 2.10 -1.72
CA LEU A 47 0.80 2.26 -1.25
C LEU A 47 0.82 3.32 -0.17
N ARG A 48 0.00 4.35 -0.30
CA ARG A 48 -0.06 5.44 0.65
C ARG A 48 -1.44 5.49 1.28
N VAL A 49 -1.49 5.42 2.59
CA VAL A 49 -2.75 5.50 3.35
C VAL A 49 -2.72 6.81 4.14
N GLN A 50 -3.58 7.73 3.77
CA GLN A 50 -3.71 9.01 4.46
C GLN A 50 -4.80 8.92 5.51
N THR A 51 -4.43 9.26 6.74
CA THR A 51 -5.33 9.28 7.88
C THR A 51 -5.40 10.68 8.47
N ALA A 52 -6.29 10.89 9.41
CA ALA A 52 -6.36 12.16 10.14
C ALA A 52 -5.06 12.46 10.91
N GLY A 53 -4.32 11.42 11.28
CA GLY A 53 -3.06 11.54 12.02
C GLY A 53 -1.81 11.64 11.15
N GLY A 54 -1.95 11.51 9.83
CA GLY A 54 -0.82 11.58 8.91
C GLY A 54 -0.87 10.50 7.84
N GLU A 55 0.20 10.42 7.06
CA GLU A 55 0.32 9.47 5.97
C GLU A 55 1.21 8.29 6.37
N GLN A 56 0.76 7.08 6.01
CA GLN A 56 1.57 5.87 6.12
C GLN A 56 1.88 5.37 4.72
N VAL A 57 3.13 5.01 4.49
CA VAL A 57 3.62 4.54 3.19
C VAL A 57 4.14 3.12 3.33
N PHE A 58 3.77 2.28 2.37
CA PHE A 58 4.19 0.88 2.31
C PHE A 58 4.81 0.59 0.95
N ALA A 59 5.94 -0.10 0.94
CA ALA A 59 6.45 -0.73 -0.27
C ALA A 59 5.75 -2.07 -0.43
N CYS A 60 4.84 -2.18 -1.39
CA CYS A 60 4.05 -3.39 -1.61
C CYS A 60 4.61 -4.23 -2.74
N PHE A 61 4.61 -5.55 -2.56
CA PHE A 61 5.13 -6.52 -3.52
C PHE A 61 3.96 -7.24 -4.20
N GLY A 62 3.16 -6.48 -4.96
CA GLY A 62 2.02 -7.04 -5.65
C GLY A 62 0.82 -7.27 -4.75
N GLY A 63 -0.36 -7.33 -5.36
CA GLY A 63 -1.58 -7.58 -4.63
C GLY A 63 -2.82 -7.11 -5.37
N THR A 64 -3.91 -7.01 -4.62
CA THR A 64 -5.18 -6.51 -5.13
C THR A 64 -5.74 -5.46 -4.17
N LEU A 65 -6.42 -4.48 -4.74
CA LEU A 65 -7.17 -3.47 -3.99
C LEU A 65 -8.64 -3.59 -4.36
N ARG A 66 -9.49 -3.69 -3.35
CA ARG A 66 -10.92 -3.78 -3.53
C ARG A 66 -11.60 -2.64 -2.80
N VAL A 67 -12.48 -1.92 -3.50
CA VAL A 67 -13.41 -0.97 -2.90
C VAL A 67 -14.79 -1.60 -2.89
N THR A 68 -15.42 -1.71 -1.73
CA THR A 68 -16.74 -2.30 -1.57
C THR A 68 -17.84 -1.30 -1.90
N GLU A 69 -19.09 -1.77 -1.93
CA GLU A 69 -20.26 -0.93 -2.19
C GLU A 69 -20.47 0.14 -1.11
N VAL A 70 -19.94 -0.07 0.09
CA VAL A 70 -19.98 0.92 1.18
C VAL A 70 -18.70 1.76 1.24
N ALA A 71 -17.90 1.70 0.17
CA ALA A 71 -16.64 2.43 0.03
C ALA A 71 -15.58 2.10 1.09
N ASP A 72 -15.59 0.87 1.61
CA ASP A 72 -14.48 0.35 2.40
C ASP A 72 -13.41 -0.22 1.47
N VAL A 73 -12.15 -0.06 1.88
CA VAL A 73 -11.00 -0.46 1.07
C VAL A 73 -10.30 -1.63 1.73
N ALA A 74 -10.12 -2.71 0.97
CA ALA A 74 -9.34 -3.85 1.39
C ALA A 74 -8.17 -4.04 0.41
N VAL A 75 -6.95 -4.01 0.92
CA VAL A 75 -5.75 -4.27 0.13
C VAL A 75 -5.13 -5.57 0.63
N LEU A 76 -5.09 -6.56 -0.25
CA LEU A 76 -4.46 -7.83 0.02
C LEU A 76 -3.16 -7.88 -0.77
N VAL A 77 -2.05 -7.96 -0.07
CA VAL A 77 -0.71 -7.95 -0.68
C VAL A 77 -0.03 -9.29 -0.48
N GLU A 78 0.90 -9.62 -1.37
CA GLU A 78 1.75 -10.79 -1.15
C GLU A 78 2.73 -10.53 -0.03
N ASP A 79 3.30 -9.32 0.00
CA ASP A 79 4.13 -8.83 1.08
C ASP A 79 4.18 -7.31 1.01
N ALA A 80 4.55 -6.69 2.12
CA ALA A 80 4.75 -5.24 2.18
C ALA A 80 5.78 -4.90 3.24
N VAL A 81 6.44 -3.75 3.06
CA VAL A 81 7.38 -3.22 4.04
C VAL A 81 6.96 -1.78 4.36
N PRO A 82 6.58 -1.48 5.61
CA PRO A 82 6.33 -0.10 6.00
C PRO A 82 7.57 0.77 5.78
N LEU A 83 7.38 2.02 5.41
CA LEU A 83 8.47 2.94 5.10
C LEU A 83 9.52 2.99 6.22
N GLU A 84 9.09 3.06 7.46
CA GLU A 84 9.96 3.11 8.64
C GLU A 84 10.76 1.82 8.87
N GLU A 85 10.38 0.71 8.24
CA GLU A 85 11.07 -0.58 8.35
C GLU A 85 12.00 -0.86 7.17
N ILE A 86 12.05 0.01 6.17
CA ILE A 86 12.82 -0.26 4.93
C ILE A 86 14.31 -0.42 5.22
N SER A 87 14.88 0.42 6.08
CA SER A 87 16.30 0.33 6.40
C SER A 87 16.68 -1.04 6.96
N THR A 88 15.84 -1.61 7.81
CA THR A 88 16.05 -2.97 8.34
C THR A 88 15.83 -4.02 7.24
N ALA A 89 14.82 -3.83 6.42
CA ALA A 89 14.48 -4.78 5.35
C ALA A 89 15.54 -4.82 4.23
N LEU A 90 16.35 -3.77 4.08
CA LEU A 90 17.46 -3.76 3.11
C LEU A 90 18.58 -4.72 3.50
N GLU A 91 18.72 -5.03 4.77
CA GLU A 91 19.77 -5.93 5.25
C GLU A 91 19.49 -7.34 4.73
N GLY A 92 20.45 -7.87 3.95
CA GLY A 92 20.35 -9.20 3.37
C GLY A 92 19.34 -9.35 2.23
N ALA A 93 18.74 -8.27 1.77
CA ALA A 93 17.76 -8.33 0.68
C ALA A 93 18.44 -8.65 -0.66
N PRO A 94 17.81 -9.48 -1.52
CA PRO A 94 18.27 -9.68 -2.90
C PRO A 94 18.29 -8.36 -3.68
N ASP A 95 19.12 -8.28 -4.71
CA ASP A 95 19.33 -7.02 -5.46
C ASP A 95 18.04 -6.39 -5.99
N ALA A 96 17.17 -7.19 -6.60
CA ALA A 96 15.92 -6.66 -7.16
C ALA A 96 15.02 -6.07 -6.07
N ARG A 97 14.89 -6.77 -4.94
CA ARG A 97 14.11 -6.30 -3.80
C ARG A 97 14.73 -5.07 -3.17
N ARG A 98 16.07 -5.05 -3.04
CA ARG A 98 16.83 -3.92 -2.52
C ARG A 98 16.61 -2.67 -3.37
N GLN A 99 16.70 -2.78 -4.70
CA GLN A 99 16.50 -1.64 -5.59
C GLN A 99 15.10 -1.06 -5.46
N PHE A 100 14.09 -1.91 -5.38
CA PHE A 100 12.72 -1.46 -5.19
C PHE A 100 12.54 -0.73 -3.86
N LEU A 101 13.01 -1.32 -2.77
CA LEU A 101 12.91 -0.71 -1.43
C LEU A 101 13.66 0.62 -1.37
N GLN A 102 14.85 0.70 -1.97
CA GLN A 102 15.61 1.95 -2.01
C GLN A 102 14.86 3.03 -2.77
N SER A 103 14.21 2.70 -3.88
CA SER A 103 13.45 3.68 -4.66
C SER A 103 12.28 4.25 -3.85
N ILE A 104 11.60 3.43 -3.06
CA ILE A 104 10.53 3.89 -2.20
C ILE A 104 11.09 4.79 -1.08
N ALA A 105 12.19 4.39 -0.44
CA ALA A 105 12.81 5.19 0.61
C ALA A 105 13.28 6.55 0.09
N GLU A 106 13.83 6.62 -1.12
CA GLU A 106 14.30 7.87 -1.72
C GLU A 106 13.13 8.80 -2.06
N THR A 107 12.00 8.25 -2.48
CA THR A 107 10.85 9.06 -2.88
C THR A 107 10.04 9.56 -1.68
N TYR A 108 9.88 8.74 -0.66
CA TYR A 108 8.95 9.01 0.45
C TYR A 108 9.64 9.13 1.81
N GLY A 109 10.89 8.73 1.90
CA GLY A 109 11.66 8.75 3.16
C GLY A 109 12.21 10.08 3.61
#